data_9a80427e0a0a39226761ce946337623a
#
_entry.id   9a80427e0a0a39226761ce946337623a
#
_cell.length_a   1.000
_cell.length_b   1.000
_cell.length_c   1.000
_cell.angle_alpha   90.00
_cell.angle_beta   90.00
_cell.angle_gamma   90.00
#
_symmetry.space_group_name_H-M   'P 1'
#
loop_
_entity.id
_entity.type
_entity.pdbx_description
1 polymer ?
#
loop_
_entity_poly.entity_id
_entity_poly.type
_entity_poly.pdbx_seq_one_letter_code
_entity_poly.pdbx_strand_id
1 'polypeptide(L)'
;MKIKRGDIWLVGLDPAHGHEQKGQRPVLVVSADAFNQLTKTPVIVPITSGGNFARMIGFTVTLSGTRTAGLIRCDQPRVIDLVARGAKRLESVPATIMDEVLARVTPIFE
;
A
#
# COMPACT_ATOMS: atom_id res chain seq x y z
N MET A 1 2.07 18.44 3.51
CA MET A 1 1.10 17.34 3.57
C MET A 1 1.67 16.22 4.40
N LYS A 2 0.88 15.67 5.30
CA LYS A 2 1.36 14.68 6.25
C LYS A 2 0.96 13.27 5.81
N ILE A 3 1.94 12.42 5.56
CA ILE A 3 1.72 11.05 5.11
C ILE A 3 2.03 10.12 6.28
N LYS A 4 1.05 9.33 6.68
CA LYS A 4 1.15 8.47 7.86
C LYS A 4 1.02 7.00 7.50
N ARG A 5 1.74 6.16 8.23
CA ARG A 5 1.56 4.71 8.14
C ARG A 5 0.08 4.37 8.37
N GLY A 6 -0.47 3.53 7.51
CA GLY A 6 -1.87 3.15 7.60
C GLY A 6 -2.80 3.99 6.76
N ASP A 7 -2.32 5.07 6.16
CA ASP A 7 -3.13 5.87 5.23
C ASP A 7 -3.32 5.12 3.92
N ILE A 8 -4.54 5.21 3.37
CA ILE A 8 -4.84 4.77 2.01
C ILE A 8 -4.90 6.02 1.13
N TRP A 9 -4.15 5.98 0.03
CA TRP A 9 -4.11 7.05 -0.97
C TRP A 9 -4.49 6.51 -2.33
N LEU A 10 -5.18 7.33 -3.14
CA LEU A 10 -5.46 7.02 -4.53
C LEU A 10 -4.39 7.66 -5.39
N VAL A 11 -3.72 6.88 -6.24
CA VAL A 11 -2.58 7.36 -7.00
C VAL A 11 -2.42 6.57 -8.30
N GLY A 12 -1.88 7.23 -9.34
CA GLY A 12 -1.47 6.57 -10.56
C GLY A 12 -0.15 5.84 -10.35
N LEU A 13 -0.13 4.56 -10.69
CA LEU A 13 1.06 3.70 -10.52
C LEU A 13 1.87 3.55 -11.81
N ASP A 14 1.44 4.17 -12.89
CA ASP A 14 2.21 4.13 -14.13
C ASP A 14 3.45 5.02 -14.03
N PRO A 15 4.57 4.66 -14.67
CA PRO A 15 4.75 3.43 -15.41
C PRO A 15 4.93 2.21 -14.51
N ALA A 16 4.44 1.07 -15.00
CA ALA A 16 4.61 -0.22 -14.34
C ALA A 16 5.12 -1.23 -15.36
N HIS A 17 5.83 -2.26 -14.89
CA HIS A 17 6.47 -3.25 -15.75
C HIS A 17 6.09 -4.66 -15.32
N GLY A 18 5.77 -5.51 -16.31
CA GLY A 18 5.52 -6.92 -16.07
C GLY A 18 4.34 -7.15 -15.13
N HIS A 19 4.59 -7.80 -14.00
CA HIS A 19 3.55 -8.19 -13.04
C HIS A 19 3.23 -7.11 -12.01
N GLU A 20 3.82 -5.91 -12.13
CA GLU A 20 3.52 -4.81 -11.23
C GLU A 20 2.09 -4.31 -11.45
N GLN A 21 1.47 -3.85 -10.36
CA GLN A 21 0.17 -3.18 -10.46
C GLN A 21 0.35 -1.85 -11.18
N LYS A 22 -0.63 -1.50 -12.02
CA LYS A 22 -0.59 -0.29 -12.83
C LYS A 22 -1.94 0.41 -12.85
N GLY A 23 -1.97 1.64 -13.37
CA GLY A 23 -3.16 2.47 -13.44
C GLY A 23 -3.45 3.18 -12.14
N GLN A 24 -4.63 3.81 -12.06
CA GLN A 24 -5.08 4.52 -10.87
C GLN A 24 -5.54 3.50 -9.84
N ARG A 25 -4.93 3.51 -8.65
CA ARG A 25 -5.18 2.49 -7.64
C ARG A 25 -5.11 3.07 -6.23
N PRO A 26 -5.90 2.52 -5.29
CA PRO A 26 -5.63 2.78 -3.89
C PRO A 26 -4.35 2.04 -3.48
N VAL A 27 -3.57 2.70 -2.62
CA VAL A 27 -2.34 2.14 -2.06
C VAL A 27 -2.33 2.38 -0.56
N LEU A 28 -1.66 1.49 0.17
CA LEU A 28 -1.52 1.59 1.62
C LEU A 28 -0.09 2.00 1.98
N VAL A 29 0.06 3.03 2.80
CA VAL A 29 1.37 3.46 3.31
C VAL A 29 1.80 2.50 4.42
N VAL A 30 2.94 1.84 4.24
CA VAL A 30 3.47 0.87 5.21
C VAL A 30 4.70 1.38 5.96
N SER A 31 5.39 2.39 5.44
CA SER A 31 6.59 2.93 6.08
C SER A 31 6.24 3.81 7.28
N ALA A 32 7.19 3.88 8.23
CA ALA A 32 7.01 4.64 9.45
C ALA A 32 6.86 6.15 9.17
N ASP A 33 6.14 6.84 10.03
CA ASP A 33 5.88 8.27 9.87
C ASP A 33 7.18 9.08 9.78
N ALA A 34 8.18 8.74 10.61
CA ALA A 34 9.47 9.43 10.58
C ALA A 34 10.17 9.26 9.22
N PHE A 35 10.13 8.06 8.66
CA PHE A 35 10.68 7.79 7.33
C PHE A 35 9.99 8.65 6.28
N ASN A 36 8.66 8.72 6.35
CA ASN A 36 7.86 9.48 5.38
C ASN A 36 8.16 10.98 5.46
N GLN A 37 8.37 11.50 6.67
CA GLN A 37 8.71 12.91 6.88
C GLN A 37 10.09 13.25 6.32
N LEU A 38 11.06 12.36 6.52
CA LEU A 38 12.44 12.59 6.07
C LEU A 38 12.59 12.45 4.57
N THR A 39 12.04 11.41 3.99
CA THR A 39 12.29 11.09 2.57
C THR A 39 11.30 11.74 1.62
N LYS A 40 10.09 12.04 2.09
CA LYS A 40 8.96 12.49 1.26
C LYS A 40 8.53 11.44 0.25
N THR A 41 9.07 10.24 0.33
CA THR A 41 8.76 9.13 -0.59
C THR A 41 8.46 7.88 0.24
N PRO A 42 7.21 7.72 0.71
CA PRO A 42 6.84 6.58 1.53
C PRO A 42 6.93 5.26 0.76
N VAL A 43 7.07 4.17 1.50
CA VAL A 43 6.90 2.84 0.95
C VAL A 43 5.42 2.49 1.01
N ILE A 44 4.87 2.07 -0.12
CA ILE A 44 3.46 1.69 -0.22
C ILE A 44 3.33 0.27 -0.76
N VAL A 45 2.15 -0.31 -0.54
CA VAL A 45 1.74 -1.55 -1.18
C VAL A 45 0.41 -1.30 -1.88
N PRO A 46 0.19 -1.85 -3.08
CA PRO A 46 -1.05 -1.59 -3.81
C PRO A 46 -2.21 -2.40 -3.26
N ILE A 47 -3.42 -1.88 -3.50
CA ILE A 47 -4.67 -2.54 -3.18
C ILE A 47 -5.36 -2.87 -4.50
N THR A 48 -5.78 -4.12 -4.68
CA THR A 48 -6.39 -4.58 -5.91
C THR A 48 -7.73 -5.27 -5.64
N SER A 49 -8.61 -5.26 -6.63
CA SER A 49 -9.88 -5.98 -6.55
C SER A 49 -9.75 -7.45 -6.97
N GLY A 50 -8.60 -7.81 -7.55
CA GLY A 50 -8.30 -9.19 -7.93
C GLY A 50 -6.96 -9.60 -7.37
N GLY A 51 -6.46 -10.78 -7.70
CA GLY A 51 -5.14 -11.19 -7.27
C GLY A 51 -5.12 -12.52 -6.55
N ASN A 52 -5.76 -13.52 -7.14
CA ASN A 52 -5.76 -14.86 -6.56
C ASN A 52 -4.35 -15.40 -6.39
N PHE A 53 -3.44 -14.98 -7.26
CA PHE A 53 -2.07 -15.48 -7.20
C PHE A 53 -1.38 -15.10 -5.88
N ALA A 54 -1.42 -13.83 -5.50
CA ALA A 54 -0.78 -13.38 -4.26
C ALA A 54 -1.48 -13.96 -3.03
N ARG A 55 -2.80 -14.16 -3.10
CA ARG A 55 -3.56 -14.80 -2.02
C ARG A 55 -3.09 -16.23 -1.81
N MET A 56 -2.81 -16.95 -2.88
CA MET A 56 -2.36 -18.34 -2.80
C MET A 56 -1.03 -18.50 -2.11
N ILE A 57 -0.16 -17.50 -2.16
CA ILE A 57 1.14 -17.53 -1.50
C ILE A 57 1.15 -16.79 -0.15
N GLY A 58 -0.02 -16.35 0.32
CA GLY A 58 -0.15 -15.79 1.67
C GLY A 58 0.31 -14.35 1.83
N PHE A 59 0.45 -13.60 0.73
CA PHE A 59 0.91 -12.22 0.78
C PHE A 59 -0.20 -11.19 0.58
N THR A 60 -1.46 -11.58 0.81
CA THR A 60 -2.54 -10.62 0.73
C THR A 60 -3.25 -10.49 2.07
N VAL A 61 -3.75 -9.29 2.32
CA VAL A 61 -4.63 -9.00 3.45
C VAL A 61 -5.91 -8.40 2.90
N THR A 62 -7.05 -8.96 3.28
CA THR A 62 -8.34 -8.43 2.86
C THR A 62 -8.68 -7.20 3.69
N LEU A 63 -9.06 -6.10 3.02
CA LEU A 63 -9.54 -4.91 3.70
C LEU A 63 -10.89 -5.18 4.34
N SER A 64 -11.03 -4.74 5.59
CA SER A 64 -12.31 -4.78 6.30
C SER A 64 -12.39 -3.56 7.21
N GLY A 65 -13.61 -3.07 7.47
CA GLY A 65 -13.80 -1.90 8.29
C GLY A 65 -13.42 -0.60 7.60
N THR A 66 -13.32 -0.60 6.27
CA THR A 66 -12.96 0.57 5.47
C THR A 66 -13.96 0.77 4.33
N ARG A 67 -14.00 1.98 3.76
CA ARG A 67 -14.78 2.26 2.55
C ARG A 67 -14.10 1.67 1.32
N THR A 68 -12.77 1.68 1.33
CA THR A 68 -11.98 1.07 0.25
C THR A 68 -12.08 -0.44 0.38
N ALA A 69 -12.41 -1.11 -0.71
CA ALA A 69 -12.51 -2.58 -0.74
C ALA A 69 -11.36 -3.16 -1.55
N GLY A 70 -10.98 -4.38 -1.25
CA GLY A 70 -10.00 -5.11 -2.03
C GLY A 70 -8.99 -5.88 -1.20
N LEU A 71 -7.94 -6.32 -1.88
CA LEU A 71 -6.85 -7.08 -1.31
C LEU A 71 -5.59 -6.23 -1.30
N ILE A 72 -4.95 -6.15 -0.14
CA ILE A 72 -3.67 -5.46 0.02
C ILE A 72 -2.57 -6.41 -0.45
N ARG A 73 -1.81 -6.00 -1.48
CA ARG A 73 -0.75 -6.80 -2.06
C ARG A 73 0.57 -6.56 -1.32
N CYS A 74 0.76 -7.29 -0.23
CA CYS A 74 1.98 -7.15 0.59
C CYS A 74 3.24 -7.63 -0.12
N ASP A 75 3.09 -8.30 -1.26
CA ASP A 75 4.20 -8.79 -2.08
C ASP A 75 4.76 -7.73 -3.04
N GLN A 76 4.17 -6.54 -3.09
CA GLN A 76 4.58 -5.50 -4.04
C GLN A 76 4.89 -4.16 -3.36
N PRO A 77 5.79 -4.13 -2.37
CA PRO A 77 6.19 -2.85 -1.79
C PRO A 77 6.99 -2.03 -2.80
N ARG A 78 6.72 -0.74 -2.85
CA ARG A 78 7.49 0.19 -3.68
C ARG A 78 7.50 1.58 -3.08
N VAL A 79 8.57 2.31 -3.36
CA VAL A 79 8.71 3.70 -2.98
C VAL A 79 8.02 4.57 -4.02
N ILE A 80 7.27 5.58 -3.56
CA ILE A 80 6.54 6.43 -4.49
C ILE A 80 6.42 7.85 -3.91
N ASP A 81 6.48 8.84 -4.78
CA ASP A 81 6.26 10.23 -4.41
C ASP A 81 4.78 10.57 -4.62
N LEU A 82 4.00 10.44 -3.54
CA LEU A 82 2.56 10.65 -3.61
C LEU A 82 2.21 12.09 -4.01
N VAL A 83 2.95 13.07 -3.49
CA VAL A 83 2.67 14.48 -3.78
C VAL A 83 2.96 14.79 -5.25
N ALA A 84 4.12 14.39 -5.75
CA ALA A 84 4.50 14.63 -7.14
C ALA A 84 3.54 13.97 -8.13
N ARG A 85 2.93 12.85 -7.75
CA ARG A 85 1.96 12.15 -8.60
C ARG A 85 0.53 12.65 -8.43
N GLY A 86 0.32 13.68 -7.62
CA GLY A 86 -1.01 14.22 -7.39
C GLY A 86 -1.96 13.27 -6.67
N ALA A 87 -1.43 12.45 -5.79
CA ALA A 87 -2.22 11.46 -5.07
C ALA A 87 -3.21 12.13 -4.11
N LYS A 88 -4.30 11.40 -3.83
CA LYS A 88 -5.36 11.88 -2.94
C LYS A 88 -5.51 10.90 -1.78
N ARG A 89 -5.46 11.43 -0.54
CA ARG A 89 -5.72 10.62 0.64
C ARG A 89 -7.20 10.24 0.71
N LEU A 90 -7.48 8.97 0.99
CA LEU A 90 -8.85 8.47 1.09
C LEU A 90 -9.26 8.25 2.54
N GLU A 91 -8.49 7.48 3.31
CA GLU A 91 -8.85 7.10 4.68
C GLU A 91 -7.66 6.41 5.35
N SER A 92 -7.83 6.00 6.59
CA SER A 92 -6.86 5.18 7.33
C SER A 92 -7.44 3.79 7.57
N VAL A 93 -6.57 2.79 7.67
CA VAL A 93 -6.99 1.43 8.01
C VAL A 93 -7.03 1.24 9.53
N PRO A 94 -7.84 0.29 10.04
CA PRO A 94 -7.78 -0.11 11.45
C PRO A 94 -6.39 -0.65 11.82
N ALA A 95 -6.01 -0.48 13.08
CA ALA A 95 -4.70 -0.95 13.57
C ALA A 95 -4.50 -2.44 13.35
N THR A 96 -5.56 -3.25 13.46
CA THR A 96 -5.48 -4.69 13.25
C THR A 96 -5.07 -5.05 11.83
N ILE A 97 -5.56 -4.29 10.85
CA ILE A 97 -5.17 -4.48 9.45
C ILE A 97 -3.69 -4.12 9.28
N MET A 98 -3.26 -3.00 9.86
CA MET A 98 -1.85 -2.59 9.76
C MET A 98 -0.91 -3.62 10.37
N ASP A 99 -1.27 -4.20 11.50
CA ASP A 99 -0.49 -5.26 12.15
C ASP A 99 -0.34 -6.48 11.23
N GLU A 100 -1.42 -6.91 10.59
CA GLU A 100 -1.38 -8.02 9.64
C GLU A 100 -0.50 -7.72 8.44
N VAL A 101 -0.60 -6.51 7.90
CA VAL A 101 0.20 -6.11 6.74
C VAL A 101 1.68 -6.11 7.10
N LEU A 102 2.06 -5.53 8.22
CA LEU A 102 3.46 -5.49 8.65
C LEU A 102 4.01 -6.91 8.91
N ALA A 103 3.18 -7.81 9.43
CA ALA A 103 3.58 -9.19 9.65
C ALA A 103 3.91 -9.91 8.34
N ARG A 104 3.39 -9.45 7.20
CA ARG A 104 3.64 -10.03 5.89
C ARG A 104 4.69 -9.28 5.09
N VAL A 105 4.83 -7.98 5.31
CA VAL A 105 5.81 -7.16 4.59
C VAL A 105 7.21 -7.33 5.19
N THR A 106 7.32 -7.31 6.51
CA THR A 106 8.61 -7.36 7.19
C THR A 106 9.44 -8.58 6.82
N PRO A 107 8.89 -9.81 6.76
CA PRO A 107 9.69 -10.99 6.40
C PRO A 107 10.29 -10.97 5.00
N ILE A 108 9.79 -10.12 4.11
CA ILE A 108 10.35 -10.00 2.75
C ILE A 108 11.80 -9.53 2.81
N PHE A 109 12.16 -8.78 3.85
CA PHE A 109 13.48 -8.17 3.99
C PHE A 109 14.40 -8.91 4.97
N GLU A 110 13.93 -9.98 5.53
CA GLU A 110 14.71 -10.77 6.51
C GLU A 110 15.48 -11.92 5.85
#